data_1d598a103936860d327a91145407f9c9
#
_entry.id   1d598a103936860d327a91145407f9c9
#
_cell.length_a   1.000
_cell.length_b   1.000
_cell.length_c   1.000
_cell.angle_alpha   90.00
_cell.angle_beta   90.00
_cell.angle_gamma   90.00
#
_symmetry.space_group_name_H-M   'P 1'
#
loop_
_entity.id
_entity.type
_entity.pdbx_description
1 polymer ?
#
loop_
_entity_poly.entity_id
_entity_poly.type
_entity_poly.pdbx_seq_one_letter_code
_entity_poly.pdbx_strand_id
1 'polypeptide(L)'
;ALDNQRCLIGGDIQTYDKDEVGYARTGAFTDLSQRDDFTNCGALFIGDVVGDDLSLYPDTRELTGMLNSPARFLPGNHDLDFDADAEHKFDTYRQEFGPAYHSYDVGNAHIISLESVEYPVDGEQYNGAIDDDQMAWLRADIERTPEDKVIVLASHIPLFSFSDSGSGRHQ
;
A
#
# COMPACT_ATOMS: atom_id res chain seq x y z
N ALA A 1 26.27 -10.70 -10.58
CA ALA A 1 25.30 -11.68 -10.12
C ALA A 1 24.14 -10.87 -9.53
N LEU A 2 22.97 -11.06 -10.10
CA LEU A 2 21.73 -10.57 -9.46
C LEU A 2 21.55 -11.44 -8.23
N ASP A 3 21.91 -10.92 -7.07
CA ASP A 3 21.59 -11.58 -5.82
C ASP A 3 20.07 -11.76 -5.79
N ASN A 4 19.59 -12.96 -5.45
CA ASN A 4 18.18 -13.26 -5.30
C ASN A 4 17.59 -12.44 -4.16
N GLN A 5 17.26 -11.18 -4.44
CA GLN A 5 16.57 -10.34 -3.48
C GLN A 5 15.10 -10.77 -3.42
N ARG A 6 14.63 -11.00 -2.21
CA ARG A 6 13.22 -11.28 -1.95
C ARG A 6 12.64 -10.12 -1.17
N CYS A 7 11.46 -9.68 -1.57
CA CYS A 7 10.66 -8.70 -0.86
C CYS A 7 9.43 -9.39 -0.27
N LEU A 8 9.00 -8.96 0.89
CA LEU A 8 7.70 -9.32 1.41
C LEU A 8 6.65 -8.37 0.81
N ILE A 9 5.61 -8.90 0.21
CA ILE A 9 4.43 -8.14 -0.18
C ILE A 9 3.27 -8.66 0.67
N GLY A 10 2.62 -7.77 1.41
CA GLY A 10 1.43 -8.06 2.20
C GLY A 10 0.30 -7.13 1.78
N GLY A 11 -0.92 -7.63 1.73
CA GLY A 11 -2.13 -6.83 1.58
C GLY A 11 -3.04 -7.05 2.77
N ASP A 12 -3.93 -6.10 3.03
CA ASP A 12 -5.09 -6.25 3.89
C ASP A 12 -4.73 -6.79 5.29
N ILE A 13 -3.87 -6.06 6.03
CA ILE A 13 -3.68 -6.32 7.47
C ILE A 13 -5.02 -6.16 8.15
N GLN A 14 -5.72 -5.08 7.84
CA GLN A 14 -7.15 -4.81 7.98
C GLN A 14 -7.74 -5.23 9.33
N THR A 15 -7.04 -4.93 10.43
CA THR A 15 -7.56 -5.17 11.77
C THR A 15 -8.63 -4.14 12.12
N TYR A 16 -9.76 -4.61 12.66
CA TYR A 16 -10.90 -3.78 13.04
C TYR A 16 -10.89 -3.40 14.52
N ASP A 17 -10.14 -4.10 15.35
CA ASP A 17 -10.02 -3.84 16.77
C ASP A 17 -8.71 -4.36 17.39
N LYS A 18 -8.53 -4.11 18.67
CA LYS A 18 -7.34 -4.54 19.44
C LYS A 18 -7.19 -6.06 19.58
N ASP A 19 -8.30 -6.79 19.56
CA ASP A 19 -8.26 -8.25 19.66
C ASP A 19 -7.69 -8.84 18.35
N GLU A 20 -8.11 -8.31 17.21
CA GLU A 20 -7.58 -8.69 15.90
C GLU A 20 -6.11 -8.30 15.74
N VAL A 21 -5.69 -7.14 16.24
CA VAL A 21 -4.27 -6.78 16.36
C VAL A 21 -3.51 -7.83 17.18
N GLY A 22 -4.10 -8.30 18.28
CA GLY A 22 -3.54 -9.38 19.11
C GLY A 22 -3.39 -10.69 18.34
N TYR A 23 -4.38 -11.07 17.54
CA TYR A 23 -4.30 -12.27 16.69
C TYR A 23 -3.25 -12.14 15.59
N ALA A 24 -3.19 -10.99 14.91
CA ALA A 24 -2.16 -10.73 13.92
C ALA A 24 -0.75 -10.83 14.53
N ARG A 25 -0.56 -10.25 15.72
CA ARG A 25 0.71 -10.26 16.47
C ARG A 25 1.16 -11.67 16.79
N THR A 26 0.29 -12.48 17.40
CA THR A 26 0.63 -13.83 17.87
C THR A 26 0.65 -14.88 16.76
N GLY A 27 0.04 -14.60 15.62
CA GLY A 27 0.02 -15.42 14.41
C GLY A 27 1.05 -14.98 13.38
N ALA A 28 0.57 -14.39 12.31
CA ALA A 28 1.35 -14.08 11.10
C ALA A 28 2.62 -13.25 11.38
N PHE A 29 2.54 -12.21 12.24
CA PHE A 29 3.70 -11.34 12.49
C PHE A 29 4.76 -12.01 13.37
N THR A 30 4.37 -12.91 14.28
CA THR A 30 5.34 -13.73 15.01
C THR A 30 6.10 -14.64 14.06
N ASP A 31 5.41 -15.32 13.13
CA ASP A 31 6.05 -16.20 12.15
C ASP A 31 6.95 -15.41 11.18
N LEU A 32 6.47 -14.26 10.68
CA LEU A 32 7.23 -13.40 9.79
C LEU A 32 8.48 -12.80 10.46
N SER A 33 8.41 -12.49 11.76
CA SER A 33 9.54 -11.94 12.52
C SER A 33 10.73 -12.90 12.65
N GLN A 34 10.49 -14.21 12.45
CA GLN A 34 11.53 -15.23 12.48
C GLN A 34 12.20 -15.44 11.12
N ARG A 35 11.74 -14.74 10.09
CA ARG A 35 12.28 -14.83 8.73
C ARG A 35 13.30 -13.73 8.47
N ASP A 36 14.31 -14.06 7.71
CA ASP A 36 15.39 -13.15 7.30
C ASP A 36 15.55 -13.06 5.76
N ASP A 37 14.76 -13.82 5.01
CA ASP A 37 14.91 -13.97 3.56
C ASP A 37 14.45 -12.73 2.76
N PHE A 38 13.82 -11.76 3.39
CA PHE A 38 13.42 -10.48 2.76
C PHE A 38 14.06 -9.23 3.42
N THR A 39 14.99 -9.39 4.33
CA THR A 39 15.61 -8.27 5.09
C THR A 39 16.29 -7.23 4.20
N ASN A 40 16.86 -7.65 3.09
CA ASN A 40 17.57 -6.76 2.16
C ASN A 40 16.64 -5.96 1.23
N CYS A 41 15.42 -6.39 1.04
CA CYS A 41 14.42 -5.70 0.22
C CYS A 41 13.41 -4.93 1.08
N GLY A 42 13.04 -5.50 2.20
CA GLY A 42 11.99 -4.96 3.05
C GLY A 42 10.62 -5.55 2.77
N ALA A 43 9.63 -4.97 3.42
CA ALA A 43 8.23 -5.29 3.25
C ALA A 43 7.48 -4.11 2.60
N LEU A 44 6.54 -4.40 1.71
CA LEU A 44 5.58 -3.45 1.18
C LEU A 44 4.17 -3.96 1.49
N PHE A 45 3.40 -3.16 2.21
CA PHE A 45 1.99 -3.41 2.52
C PHE A 45 1.12 -2.59 1.56
N ILE A 46 0.27 -3.31 0.79
CA ILE A 46 -0.43 -2.75 -0.36
C ILE A 46 -1.90 -2.39 -0.02
N GLY A 47 -2.08 -1.59 1.01
CA GLY A 47 -3.36 -0.99 1.40
C GLY A 47 -4.17 -1.80 2.41
N ASP A 48 -5.26 -1.20 2.84
CA ASP A 48 -6.11 -1.67 3.93
C ASP A 48 -5.28 -2.02 5.17
N VAL A 49 -4.53 -1.01 5.60
CA VAL A 49 -3.61 -1.12 6.74
C VAL A 49 -4.39 -1.38 8.03
N VAL A 50 -5.59 -0.79 8.13
CA VAL A 50 -6.58 -1.03 9.19
C VAL A 50 -7.97 -1.24 8.56
N GLY A 51 -8.96 -1.64 9.38
CA GLY A 51 -10.34 -1.83 8.95
C GLY A 51 -11.23 -0.67 9.43
N ASP A 52 -11.11 0.52 8.82
CA ASP A 52 -11.84 1.77 9.07
C ASP A 52 -11.48 2.51 10.38
N ASP A 53 -10.93 1.86 11.38
CA ASP A 53 -10.48 2.51 12.61
C ASP A 53 -9.04 2.99 12.51
N LEU A 54 -8.85 4.22 12.04
CA LEU A 54 -7.52 4.83 11.86
C LEU A 54 -6.75 5.00 13.18
N SER A 55 -7.41 4.92 14.35
CA SER A 55 -6.73 4.95 15.64
C SER A 55 -5.84 3.73 15.91
N LEU A 56 -5.99 2.66 15.09
CA LEU A 56 -5.17 1.45 15.15
C LEU A 56 -3.83 1.56 14.37
N TYR A 57 -3.56 2.64 13.67
CA TYR A 57 -2.29 2.83 12.95
C TYR A 57 -1.03 2.62 13.81
N PRO A 58 -0.96 3.17 15.05
CA PRO A 58 0.19 2.89 15.91
C PRO A 58 0.38 1.40 16.22
N ASP A 59 -0.72 0.66 16.40
CA ASP A 59 -0.66 -0.79 16.64
C ASP A 59 -0.14 -1.55 15.41
N THR A 60 -0.58 -1.15 14.22
CA THR A 60 -0.09 -1.74 12.97
C THR A 60 1.39 -1.42 12.75
N ARG A 61 1.85 -0.22 13.12
CA ARG A 61 3.29 0.08 13.12
C ARG A 61 4.08 -0.81 14.08
N GLU A 62 3.53 -1.11 15.25
CA GLU A 62 4.16 -2.07 16.16
C GLU A 62 4.22 -3.47 15.57
N LEU A 63 3.14 -3.93 14.90
CA LEU A 63 3.12 -5.23 14.21
C LEU A 63 4.23 -5.31 13.16
N THR A 64 4.26 -4.33 12.26
CA THR A 64 5.26 -4.30 11.18
C THR A 64 6.67 -4.02 11.70
N GLY A 65 6.81 -3.36 12.86
CA GLY A 65 8.07 -3.18 13.58
C GLY A 65 8.65 -4.48 14.15
N MET A 66 7.87 -5.57 14.23
CA MET A 66 8.38 -6.91 14.58
C MET A 66 9.23 -7.52 13.46
N LEU A 67 9.06 -7.05 12.22
CA LEU A 67 9.84 -7.52 11.09
C LEU A 67 11.28 -7.03 11.17
N ASN A 68 12.24 -7.89 10.83
CA ASN A 68 13.65 -7.53 10.77
C ASN A 68 14.00 -6.79 9.46
N SER A 69 13.11 -5.93 8.99
CA SER A 69 13.27 -5.21 7.73
C SER A 69 12.43 -3.94 7.70
N PRO A 70 12.81 -2.93 6.90
CA PRO A 70 11.96 -1.76 6.71
C PRO A 70 10.60 -2.14 6.14
N ALA A 71 9.53 -1.58 6.69
CA ALA A 71 8.19 -1.68 6.16
C ALA A 71 7.79 -0.37 5.46
N ARG A 72 7.17 -0.48 4.29
CA ARG A 72 6.57 0.60 3.51
C ARG A 72 5.11 0.28 3.27
N PHE A 73 4.33 1.30 3.02
CA PHE A 73 2.89 1.20 2.90
C PHE A 73 2.40 2.01 1.71
N LEU A 74 1.29 1.62 1.15
CA LEU A 74 0.40 2.45 0.37
C LEU A 74 -1.01 2.31 0.96
N PRO A 75 -1.90 3.32 0.81
CA PRO A 75 -3.24 3.26 1.40
C PRO A 75 -4.19 2.41 0.55
N GLY A 76 -5.18 1.81 1.24
CA GLY A 76 -6.36 1.19 0.66
C GLY A 76 -7.64 1.98 0.95
N ASN A 77 -8.78 1.41 0.62
CA ASN A 77 -10.06 2.09 0.82
C ASN A 77 -10.52 2.14 2.29
N HIS A 78 -10.07 1.21 3.11
CA HIS A 78 -10.31 1.24 4.57
C HIS A 78 -9.36 2.20 5.32
N ASP A 79 -8.40 2.80 4.62
CA ASP A 79 -7.50 3.83 5.16
C ASP A 79 -8.01 5.26 4.93
N LEU A 80 -9.21 5.41 4.34
CA LEU A 80 -9.84 6.71 4.10
C LEU A 80 -10.26 7.36 5.42
N ASP A 81 -9.99 8.66 5.53
CA ASP A 81 -10.58 9.51 6.55
C ASP A 81 -11.97 9.95 6.09
N PHE A 82 -13.00 9.17 6.46
CA PHE A 82 -14.38 9.38 6.01
C PHE A 82 -15.03 10.63 6.58
N ASP A 83 -14.44 11.27 7.60
CA ASP A 83 -14.88 12.54 8.15
C ASP A 83 -14.25 13.75 7.42
N ALA A 84 -13.29 13.51 6.54
CA ALA A 84 -12.62 14.53 5.74
C ALA A 84 -13.28 14.71 4.36
N ASP A 85 -12.89 15.74 3.65
CA ASP A 85 -13.22 15.91 2.23
C ASP A 85 -12.23 15.12 1.32
N ALA A 86 -12.49 15.11 0.03
CA ALA A 86 -11.70 14.36 -0.94
C ALA A 86 -10.22 14.78 -1.00
N GLU A 87 -9.89 16.05 -0.72
CA GLU A 87 -8.52 16.56 -0.71
C GLU A 87 -7.74 16.03 0.51
N HIS A 88 -8.43 15.84 1.63
CA HIS A 88 -7.87 15.46 2.92
C HIS A 88 -8.08 13.97 3.27
N LYS A 89 -8.60 13.19 2.33
CA LYS A 89 -8.99 11.77 2.51
C LYS A 89 -7.92 10.85 3.12
N PHE A 90 -6.65 11.21 3.03
CA PHE A 90 -5.52 10.45 3.55
C PHE A 90 -4.60 11.26 4.48
N ASP A 91 -5.07 12.33 5.08
CA ASP A 91 -4.21 13.15 5.95
C ASP A 91 -3.80 12.40 7.21
N THR A 92 -4.70 11.63 7.81
CA THR A 92 -4.37 10.77 8.96
C THR A 92 -3.37 9.67 8.57
N TYR A 93 -3.55 9.06 7.40
CA TYR A 93 -2.58 8.10 6.85
C TYR A 93 -1.21 8.75 6.63
N ARG A 94 -1.17 9.93 5.99
CA ARG A 94 0.08 10.64 5.70
C ARG A 94 0.86 11.02 6.95
N GLN A 95 0.16 11.36 8.04
CA GLN A 95 0.79 11.67 9.33
C GLN A 95 1.50 10.45 9.92
N GLU A 96 0.95 9.26 9.74
CA GLU A 96 1.50 8.03 10.32
C GLU A 96 2.53 7.34 9.41
N PHE A 97 2.25 7.20 8.12
CA PHE A 97 3.04 6.38 7.20
C PHE A 97 3.81 7.18 6.14
N GLY A 98 3.54 8.47 6.01
CA GLY A 98 4.17 9.33 5.00
C GLY A 98 3.35 9.41 3.70
N PRO A 99 3.97 9.71 2.57
CA PRO A 99 3.25 9.97 1.31
C PRO A 99 2.35 8.81 0.89
N ALA A 100 1.14 9.12 0.41
CA ALA A 100 0.18 8.12 -0.09
C ALA A 100 0.66 7.43 -1.38
N TYR A 101 1.52 8.08 -2.16
CA TYR A 101 2.23 7.47 -3.27
C TYR A 101 3.71 7.89 -3.25
N HIS A 102 4.58 6.96 -3.63
CA HIS A 102 6.03 7.15 -3.58
C HIS A 102 6.74 6.09 -4.41
N SER A 103 8.04 6.30 -4.68
CA SER A 103 8.89 5.29 -5.31
C SER A 103 10.20 5.08 -4.55
N TYR A 104 10.82 3.95 -4.75
CA TYR A 104 12.12 3.61 -4.16
C TYR A 104 12.81 2.49 -4.95
N ASP A 105 14.12 2.42 -4.79
CA ASP A 105 14.95 1.40 -5.44
C ASP A 105 15.31 0.27 -4.50
N VAL A 106 15.24 -0.95 -5.00
CA VAL A 106 15.79 -2.15 -4.35
C VAL A 106 16.55 -2.96 -5.38
N GLY A 107 17.87 -2.98 -5.26
CA GLY A 107 18.72 -3.66 -6.26
C GLY A 107 18.44 -3.16 -7.67
N ASN A 108 18.02 -4.07 -8.55
CA ASN A 108 17.67 -3.75 -9.95
C ASN A 108 16.18 -3.40 -10.14
N ALA A 109 15.39 -3.36 -9.09
CA ALA A 109 13.99 -2.98 -9.17
C ALA A 109 13.78 -1.51 -8.75
N HIS A 110 12.92 -0.82 -9.48
CA HIS A 110 12.32 0.45 -9.13
C HIS A 110 10.86 0.21 -8.77
N ILE A 111 10.52 0.35 -7.50
CA ILE A 111 9.19 0.04 -6.98
C ILE A 111 8.43 1.34 -6.83
N ILE A 112 7.26 1.41 -7.44
CA ILE A 112 6.38 2.58 -7.46
C ILE A 112 5.08 2.17 -6.77
N SER A 113 4.81 2.77 -5.62
CA SER A 113 3.58 2.61 -4.86
C SER A 113 2.59 3.71 -5.25
N LEU A 114 1.39 3.32 -5.70
CA LEU A 114 0.36 4.23 -6.20
C LEU A 114 -0.81 4.30 -5.21
N GLU A 115 -1.31 5.49 -4.97
CA GLU A 115 -2.61 5.73 -4.36
C GLU A 115 -3.67 5.53 -5.46
N SER A 116 -4.53 4.53 -5.29
CA SER A 116 -5.48 4.10 -6.32
C SER A 116 -6.95 4.16 -5.88
N VAL A 117 -7.24 4.88 -4.78
CA VAL A 117 -8.59 4.95 -4.22
C VAL A 117 -9.23 6.31 -4.53
N GLU A 118 -10.26 6.32 -5.36
CA GLU A 118 -11.10 7.49 -5.54
C GLU A 118 -12.03 7.67 -4.32
N TYR A 119 -12.11 8.91 -3.80
CA TYR A 119 -12.99 9.19 -2.66
C TYR A 119 -14.46 9.01 -3.05
N PRO A 120 -15.29 8.31 -2.23
CA PRO A 120 -16.69 8.09 -2.54
C PRO A 120 -17.47 9.42 -2.60
N VAL A 121 -18.31 9.58 -3.62
CA VAL A 121 -19.20 10.73 -3.77
C VAL A 121 -20.62 10.28 -3.45
N ASP A 122 -21.31 10.98 -2.55
CA ASP A 122 -22.75 10.85 -2.27
C ASP A 122 -23.26 9.42 -2.04
N GLY A 123 -22.55 8.62 -1.23
CA GLY A 123 -22.98 7.28 -0.83
C GLY A 123 -22.73 6.20 -1.89
N GLU A 124 -21.97 6.50 -2.93
CA GLU A 124 -21.43 5.50 -3.84
C GLU A 124 -20.32 4.70 -3.18
N GLN A 125 -20.05 3.51 -3.67
CA GLN A 125 -18.88 2.74 -3.28
C GLN A 125 -17.62 3.42 -3.84
N TYR A 126 -16.49 3.30 -3.13
CA TYR A 126 -15.20 3.74 -3.64
C TYR A 126 -14.91 3.09 -5.01
N ASN A 127 -14.23 3.84 -5.87
CA ASN A 127 -13.74 3.36 -7.16
C ASN A 127 -12.22 3.36 -7.17
N GLY A 128 -11.64 2.66 -8.15
CA GLY A 128 -10.21 2.75 -8.43
C GLY A 128 -9.95 3.86 -9.43
N ALA A 129 -9.09 4.83 -9.08
CA ALA A 129 -8.63 5.87 -9.99
C ALA A 129 -7.22 6.33 -9.64
N ILE A 130 -6.51 6.82 -10.63
CA ILE A 130 -5.23 7.55 -10.48
C ILE A 130 -5.49 8.96 -11.03
N ASP A 131 -5.35 9.97 -10.20
CA ASP A 131 -5.58 11.34 -10.62
C ASP A 131 -4.50 11.88 -11.59
N ASP A 132 -4.79 13.00 -12.23
CA ASP A 132 -3.91 13.59 -13.24
C ASP A 132 -2.55 14.03 -12.65
N ASP A 133 -2.51 14.53 -11.43
CA ASP A 133 -1.28 14.97 -10.77
C ASP A 133 -0.39 13.77 -10.45
N GLN A 134 -0.95 12.69 -9.94
CA GLN A 134 -0.23 11.45 -9.70
C GLN A 134 0.23 10.80 -11.01
N MET A 135 -0.59 10.86 -12.08
CA MET A 135 -0.20 10.39 -13.40
C MET A 135 0.96 11.21 -13.99
N ALA A 136 0.97 12.53 -13.79
CA ALA A 136 2.09 13.38 -14.22
C ALA A 136 3.37 13.05 -13.44
N TRP A 137 3.25 12.85 -12.13
CA TRP A 137 4.36 12.41 -11.27
C TRP A 137 4.90 11.03 -11.71
N LEU A 138 4.01 10.05 -11.93
CA LEU A 138 4.38 8.70 -12.36
C LEU A 138 5.17 8.70 -13.68
N ARG A 139 4.71 9.47 -14.68
CA ARG A 139 5.43 9.63 -15.96
C ARG A 139 6.83 10.19 -15.76
N ALA A 140 6.94 11.25 -14.96
CA ALA A 140 8.23 11.89 -14.68
C ALA A 140 9.17 10.97 -13.85
N ASP A 141 8.64 10.11 -13.02
CA ASP A 141 9.39 9.14 -12.22
C ASP A 141 9.94 8.01 -13.10
N ILE A 142 9.09 7.46 -13.96
CA ILE A 142 9.49 6.43 -14.95
C ILE A 142 10.53 6.99 -15.94
N GLU A 143 10.35 8.21 -16.45
CA GLU A 143 11.30 8.83 -17.39
C GLU A 143 12.71 9.04 -16.79
N ARG A 144 12.81 9.20 -15.47
CA ARG A 144 14.07 9.32 -14.74
C ARG A 144 14.69 7.98 -14.34
N THR A 145 13.90 6.92 -14.39
CA THR A 145 14.36 5.58 -14.02
C THR A 145 15.28 5.02 -15.11
N PRO A 146 16.47 4.51 -14.77
CA PRO A 146 17.36 3.88 -15.73
C PRO A 146 16.70 2.73 -16.48
N GLU A 147 16.95 2.61 -17.79
CA GLU A 147 16.32 1.62 -18.68
C GLU A 147 16.61 0.17 -18.30
N ASP A 148 17.69 -0.09 -17.56
CA ASP A 148 18.09 -1.43 -17.12
C ASP A 148 17.37 -1.86 -15.82
N LYS A 149 16.57 -1.00 -15.22
CA LYS A 149 15.79 -1.35 -14.04
C LYS A 149 14.46 -2.00 -14.39
N VAL A 150 14.07 -2.95 -13.55
CA VAL A 150 12.72 -3.53 -13.57
C VAL A 150 11.78 -2.59 -12.83
N ILE A 151 10.74 -2.09 -13.50
CA ILE A 151 9.71 -1.26 -12.89
C ILE A 151 8.63 -2.17 -12.33
N VAL A 152 8.31 -1.98 -11.04
CA VAL A 152 7.23 -2.67 -10.35
C VAL A 152 6.20 -1.64 -9.89
N LEU A 153 4.98 -1.72 -10.42
CA LEU A 153 3.86 -0.90 -9.98
C LEU A 153 3.07 -1.66 -8.91
N ALA A 154 2.83 -1.02 -7.78
CA ALA A 154 2.01 -1.54 -6.69
C ALA A 154 0.84 -0.60 -6.43
N SER A 155 -0.36 -1.15 -6.33
CA SER A 155 -1.60 -0.42 -6.01
C SER A 155 -2.51 -1.33 -5.19
N HIS A 156 -3.39 -0.73 -4.38
CA HIS A 156 -4.40 -1.49 -3.65
C HIS A 156 -5.52 -1.95 -4.58
N ILE A 157 -6.20 -1.01 -5.22
CA ILE A 157 -7.21 -1.34 -6.23
C ILE A 157 -6.49 -1.74 -7.51
N PRO A 158 -6.81 -2.90 -8.12
CA PRO A 158 -6.17 -3.37 -9.34
C PRO A 158 -6.30 -2.37 -10.48
N LEU A 159 -5.18 -2.08 -11.15
CA LEU A 159 -5.17 -1.18 -12.32
C LEU A 159 -5.87 -1.79 -13.54
N PHE A 160 -6.01 -3.13 -13.57
CA PHE A 160 -6.67 -3.88 -14.65
C PHE A 160 -7.55 -4.97 -14.05
N SER A 161 -8.73 -5.15 -14.62
CA SER A 161 -9.60 -6.27 -14.32
C SER A 161 -9.88 -7.06 -15.59
N PHE A 162 -9.68 -8.38 -15.52
CA PHE A 162 -10.03 -9.31 -16.61
C PHE A 162 -11.45 -9.87 -16.46
N SER A 163 -12.14 -9.57 -15.38
CA SER A 163 -13.53 -9.93 -15.17
C SER A 163 -14.44 -8.88 -15.80
N ASP A 164 -14.49 -8.82 -17.12
CA ASP A 164 -15.50 -8.03 -17.83
C ASP A 164 -16.84 -8.74 -17.69
N SER A 165 -17.54 -8.46 -16.62
CA SER A 165 -18.90 -8.95 -16.38
C SER A 165 -19.96 -8.04 -17.03
N GLY A 166 -19.66 -7.41 -18.16
CA GLY A 166 -20.65 -6.76 -19.01
C GLY A 166 -21.40 -5.56 -18.42
N SER A 167 -21.00 -5.03 -17.28
CA SER A 167 -21.47 -3.76 -16.73
C SER A 167 -20.46 -2.67 -17.11
N GLY A 168 -20.71 -1.98 -18.21
CA GLY A 168 -19.83 -0.97 -18.78
C GLY A 168 -19.60 0.24 -17.87
N ARG A 169 -18.70 0.09 -16.91
CA ARG A 169 -18.10 1.16 -16.15
C ARG A 169 -16.63 0.84 -15.93
N HIS A 170 -15.85 1.04 -16.96
CA HIS A 170 -14.40 1.14 -16.85
C HIS A 170 -13.96 2.20 -17.85
N GLN A 171 -13.69 3.37 -17.39
CA GLN A 171 -12.84 4.34 -18.08
C GLN A 171 -11.78 4.82 -17.13
#